data_6949d5b8ff6061fd4b60b2c53d14c114
#
_entry.id   6949d5b8ff6061fd4b60b2c53d14c114
#
_cell.length_a   1.000
_cell.length_b   1.000
_cell.length_c   1.000
_cell.angle_alpha   90.00
_cell.angle_beta   90.00
_cell.angle_gamma   90.00
#
_symmetry.space_group_name_H-M   'P 1'
#
loop_
_entity.id
_entity.type
_entity.pdbx_description
1 polymer ?
#
loop_
_entity_poly.entity_id
_entity_poly.type
_entity_poly.pdbx_seq_one_letter_code
_entity_poly.pdbx_strand_id
1 'polypeptide(L)'
;MTVDEAETGAGPDSEPAAAGAGWRPGAGDADARVLVVDNYDSFAYNLVQYVGEVAGAVTVRRNDAVDLAGIRALDPDGVVVSPGPGTPAEAGVSTAVFALDRPVFGVCLGHQALCASRGSRVGHAPEVVHGKPSTITHDSEGVFAGLPDRLRVGRYHSLSVEREALPDELVETARTDEEREVVMGVRHREKPHLGVQFHPESILTPRGKRMVRNFVEVCEEHE
;
A
#
# COMPACT_ATOMS: atom_id res chain seq x y z
N MET A 1 -19.38 32.71 -49.17
CA MET A 1 -19.19 32.94 -47.73
C MET A 1 -19.11 31.56 -47.08
N THR A 2 -17.92 31.07 -46.96
CA THR A 2 -17.56 29.76 -46.41
C THR A 2 -17.41 29.89 -44.90
N VAL A 3 -18.17 29.13 -44.14
CA VAL A 3 -18.03 28.99 -42.69
C VAL A 3 -17.09 27.83 -42.40
N ASP A 4 -16.09 28.16 -41.64
CA ASP A 4 -14.97 27.39 -41.22
C ASP A 4 -15.43 26.29 -40.20
N GLU A 5 -15.11 25.05 -40.49
CA GLU A 5 -15.35 23.92 -39.58
C GLU A 5 -14.26 23.91 -38.52
N ALA A 6 -14.66 24.13 -37.27
CA ALA A 6 -13.77 24.00 -36.11
C ALA A 6 -13.44 22.52 -35.85
N GLU A 7 -12.19 22.17 -36.07
CA GLU A 7 -11.60 20.89 -35.63
C GLU A 7 -11.64 20.81 -34.10
N THR A 8 -12.41 19.86 -33.57
CA THR A 8 -12.34 19.45 -32.19
C THR A 8 -11.13 18.53 -32.00
N GLY A 9 -10.06 19.08 -31.46
CA GLY A 9 -8.87 18.33 -31.08
C GLY A 9 -9.19 17.25 -30.02
N ALA A 10 -9.05 16.00 -30.40
CA ALA A 10 -9.01 14.89 -29.49
C ALA A 10 -7.71 14.98 -28.66
N GLY A 11 -7.83 15.04 -27.34
CA GLY A 11 -6.70 15.00 -26.43
C GLY A 11 -5.97 13.66 -26.50
N PRO A 12 -4.66 13.62 -26.24
CA PRO A 12 -3.86 12.41 -26.31
C PRO A 12 -3.86 11.63 -25.01
N ASP A 13 -4.95 10.92 -24.68
CA ASP A 13 -4.97 10.03 -23.51
C ASP A 13 -5.90 8.83 -23.72
N SER A 14 -5.54 8.01 -24.71
CA SER A 14 -6.07 6.65 -24.77
C SER A 14 -5.09 5.74 -25.50
N GLU A 15 -3.95 5.49 -24.89
CA GLU A 15 -3.21 4.29 -25.25
C GLU A 15 -3.90 3.09 -24.61
N PRO A 16 -4.32 2.08 -25.40
CA PRO A 16 -4.78 0.82 -24.87
C PRO A 16 -3.59 0.16 -24.16
N ALA A 17 -3.80 -0.31 -22.93
CA ALA A 17 -2.83 -1.05 -22.17
C ALA A 17 -2.35 -2.28 -22.97
N ALA A 18 -1.27 -2.12 -23.71
CA ALA A 18 -0.59 -3.21 -24.36
C ALA A 18 -0.13 -4.19 -23.26
N ALA A 19 -0.51 -5.45 -23.41
CA ALA A 19 -0.06 -6.57 -22.61
C ALA A 19 1.43 -6.83 -22.86
N GLY A 20 2.27 -5.96 -22.33
CA GLY A 20 3.71 -6.13 -22.18
C GLY A 20 4.01 -5.79 -20.74
N ALA A 21 4.51 -6.76 -19.98
CA ALA A 21 4.92 -6.56 -18.61
C ALA A 21 5.93 -5.40 -18.54
N GLY A 22 5.46 -4.18 -18.34
CA GLY A 22 6.28 -2.99 -18.25
C GLY A 22 7.05 -2.92 -16.94
N TRP A 23 7.77 -4.01 -16.60
CA TRP A 23 8.69 -4.05 -15.49
C TRP A 23 9.84 -3.08 -15.75
N ARG A 24 10.11 -2.22 -14.77
CA ARG A 24 11.27 -1.34 -14.78
C ARG A 24 12.33 -1.95 -13.87
N PRO A 25 13.59 -2.03 -14.29
CA PRO A 25 14.66 -2.47 -13.40
C PRO A 25 14.66 -1.62 -12.14
N GLY A 26 14.73 -2.27 -10.98
CA GLY A 26 15.03 -1.64 -9.71
C GLY A 26 16.52 -1.30 -9.61
N ALA A 27 16.88 -0.56 -8.58
CA ALA A 27 18.28 -0.28 -8.24
C ALA A 27 18.73 -1.13 -7.03
N GLY A 28 17.83 -1.98 -6.52
CA GLY A 28 18.07 -2.82 -5.37
C GLY A 28 18.91 -4.06 -5.65
N ASP A 29 19.31 -4.68 -4.58
CA ASP A 29 20.09 -5.93 -4.53
C ASP A 29 19.19 -7.18 -4.42
N ALA A 30 17.88 -7.00 -4.27
CA ALA A 30 16.90 -8.08 -4.27
C ALA A 30 16.52 -8.49 -5.70
N ASP A 31 16.16 -9.76 -5.88
CA ASP A 31 15.66 -10.26 -7.16
C ASP A 31 14.16 -10.09 -7.35
N ALA A 32 13.42 -9.79 -6.25
CA ALA A 32 11.98 -9.69 -6.20
C ALA A 32 11.39 -8.66 -7.17
N ARG A 33 10.31 -9.05 -7.87
CA ARG A 33 9.51 -8.20 -8.75
C ARG A 33 8.27 -7.71 -8.00
N VAL A 34 8.18 -6.42 -7.75
CA VAL A 34 7.10 -5.84 -6.94
C VAL A 34 6.15 -5.02 -7.79
N LEU A 35 4.86 -5.37 -7.74
CA LEU A 35 3.78 -4.57 -8.31
C LEU A 35 3.34 -3.51 -7.30
N VAL A 36 3.26 -2.26 -7.71
CA VAL A 36 2.60 -1.20 -6.93
C VAL A 36 1.23 -0.91 -7.54
N VAL A 37 0.17 -1.13 -6.76
CA VAL A 37 -1.20 -0.71 -7.08
C VAL A 37 -1.37 0.72 -6.59
N ASP A 38 -1.51 1.66 -7.53
CA ASP A 38 -1.60 3.09 -7.27
C ASP A 38 -3.08 3.52 -7.11
N ASN A 39 -3.42 4.01 -5.93
CA ASN A 39 -4.76 4.51 -5.57
C ASN A 39 -4.90 6.03 -5.79
N TYR A 40 -4.19 6.61 -6.76
CA TYR A 40 -4.26 8.05 -7.08
C TYR A 40 -3.77 8.97 -5.96
N ASP A 41 -2.84 8.48 -5.14
CA ASP A 41 -2.21 9.28 -4.10
C ASP A 41 -1.03 10.10 -4.64
N SER A 42 -0.92 11.35 -4.21
CA SER A 42 0.20 12.23 -4.59
C SER A 42 1.56 11.74 -4.05
N PHE A 43 1.57 10.93 -3.01
CA PHE A 43 2.79 10.33 -2.44
C PHE A 43 3.09 8.92 -2.97
N ALA A 44 2.21 8.33 -3.81
CA ALA A 44 2.40 6.99 -4.35
C ALA A 44 3.77 6.83 -5.04
N TYR A 45 4.23 7.85 -5.75
CA TYR A 45 5.55 7.80 -6.40
C TYR A 45 6.75 7.79 -5.44
N ASN A 46 6.63 8.35 -4.24
CA ASN A 46 7.66 8.21 -3.20
C ASN A 46 7.75 6.76 -2.74
N LEU A 47 6.60 6.09 -2.58
CA LEU A 47 6.54 4.67 -2.24
C LEU A 47 7.12 3.81 -3.36
N VAL A 48 6.76 4.10 -4.64
CA VAL A 48 7.36 3.45 -5.83
C VAL A 48 8.88 3.62 -5.85
N GLN A 49 9.38 4.80 -5.50
CA GLN A 49 10.83 5.05 -5.43
C GLN A 49 11.48 4.19 -4.34
N TYR A 50 10.88 4.11 -3.13
CA TYR A 50 11.42 3.28 -2.04
C TYR A 50 11.45 1.79 -2.42
N VAL A 51 10.38 1.30 -3.08
CA VAL A 51 10.34 -0.07 -3.60
C VAL A 51 11.43 -0.27 -4.65
N GLY A 52 11.56 0.66 -5.61
CA GLY A 52 12.56 0.57 -6.68
C GLY A 52 14.01 0.69 -6.20
N GLU A 53 14.26 1.25 -5.00
CA GLU A 53 15.60 1.28 -4.39
C GLU A 53 16.02 -0.08 -3.81
N VAL A 54 15.07 -1.02 -3.61
CA VAL A 54 15.30 -2.30 -2.93
C VAL A 54 15.04 -3.47 -3.86
N ALA A 55 13.90 -3.48 -4.56
CA ALA A 55 13.47 -4.57 -5.43
C ALA A 55 14.29 -4.67 -6.71
N GLY A 56 14.39 -5.86 -7.28
CA GLY A 56 15.03 -6.12 -8.58
C GLY A 56 14.26 -5.55 -9.76
N ALA A 57 12.93 -5.53 -9.65
CA ALA A 57 12.06 -4.84 -10.62
C ALA A 57 10.79 -4.30 -9.98
N VAL A 58 10.27 -3.21 -10.54
CA VAL A 58 9.03 -2.60 -10.12
C VAL A 58 8.14 -2.29 -11.33
N THR A 59 6.83 -2.52 -11.16
CA THR A 59 5.82 -2.02 -12.10
C THR A 59 4.71 -1.32 -11.34
N VAL A 60 4.05 -0.36 -11.98
CA VAL A 60 2.95 0.41 -11.38
C VAL A 60 1.71 0.22 -12.22
N ARG A 61 0.57 -0.03 -11.57
CA ARG A 61 -0.75 -0.04 -12.22
C ARG A 61 -1.74 0.74 -11.37
N ARG A 62 -2.59 1.51 -12.01
CA ARG A 62 -3.72 2.15 -11.34
C ARG A 62 -4.70 1.10 -10.85
N ASN A 63 -5.35 1.35 -9.73
CA ASN A 63 -6.29 0.43 -9.09
C ASN A 63 -7.52 0.06 -9.94
N ASP A 64 -7.84 0.88 -10.93
CA ASP A 64 -8.93 0.71 -11.90
C ASP A 64 -8.45 0.26 -13.30
N ALA A 65 -7.11 0.22 -13.52
CA ALA A 65 -6.50 -0.19 -14.78
C ALA A 65 -6.01 -1.64 -14.80
N VAL A 66 -6.18 -2.37 -13.71
CA VAL A 66 -5.81 -3.78 -13.57
C VAL A 66 -6.84 -4.52 -12.71
N ASP A 67 -7.13 -5.74 -13.07
CA ASP A 67 -7.92 -6.68 -12.26
C ASP A 67 -7.04 -7.81 -11.68
N LEU A 68 -7.64 -8.70 -10.88
CA LEU A 68 -6.91 -9.84 -10.32
C LEU A 68 -6.31 -10.77 -11.37
N ALA A 69 -6.97 -10.93 -12.52
CA ALA A 69 -6.45 -11.77 -13.60
C ALA A 69 -5.19 -11.13 -14.22
N GLY A 70 -5.23 -9.81 -14.44
CA GLY A 70 -4.07 -9.03 -14.88
C GLY A 70 -2.92 -9.06 -13.89
N ILE A 71 -3.18 -8.99 -12.58
CA ILE A 71 -2.15 -9.11 -11.54
C ILE A 71 -1.53 -10.51 -11.56
N ARG A 72 -2.35 -11.58 -11.66
CA ARG A 72 -1.83 -12.94 -11.78
C ARG A 72 -1.01 -13.15 -13.04
N ALA A 73 -1.39 -12.52 -14.16
CA ALA A 73 -0.64 -12.59 -15.42
C ALA A 73 0.70 -11.83 -15.37
N LEU A 74 0.80 -10.77 -14.56
CA LEU A 74 2.06 -10.06 -14.29
C LEU A 74 3.00 -10.90 -13.44
N ASP A 75 2.47 -11.85 -12.68
CA ASP A 75 3.21 -12.77 -11.81
C ASP A 75 4.24 -12.06 -10.90
N PRO A 76 3.82 -11.08 -10.06
CA PRO A 76 4.72 -10.39 -9.14
C PRO A 76 5.07 -11.29 -7.96
N ASP A 77 6.25 -11.13 -7.39
CA ASP A 77 6.67 -11.82 -6.16
C ASP A 77 6.02 -11.14 -4.92
N GLY A 78 5.65 -9.86 -5.04
CA GLY A 78 4.88 -9.14 -4.05
C GLY A 78 4.06 -7.99 -4.62
N VAL A 79 3.05 -7.55 -3.85
CA VAL A 79 2.19 -6.42 -4.22
C VAL A 79 2.19 -5.37 -3.11
N VAL A 80 2.43 -4.12 -3.46
CA VAL A 80 2.26 -2.97 -2.57
C VAL A 80 0.97 -2.24 -2.97
N VAL A 81 0.06 -2.04 -2.04
CA VAL A 81 -1.16 -1.25 -2.22
C VAL A 81 -0.95 0.12 -1.62
N SER A 82 -0.90 1.15 -2.46
CA SER A 82 -0.55 2.52 -2.05
C SER A 82 -1.63 3.16 -1.18
N PRO A 83 -1.27 4.27 -0.50
CA PRO A 83 -2.26 5.22 -0.01
C PRO A 83 -3.19 5.70 -1.12
N GLY A 84 -4.30 6.34 -0.75
CA GLY A 84 -5.22 6.95 -1.69
C GLY A 84 -6.38 7.65 -1.00
N PRO A 85 -7.15 8.46 -1.74
CA PRO A 85 -8.37 9.08 -1.25
C PRO A 85 -9.53 8.08 -1.17
N GLY A 86 -10.60 8.48 -0.47
CA GLY A 86 -11.85 7.72 -0.39
C GLY A 86 -11.78 6.57 0.60
N THR A 87 -12.50 5.51 0.29
CA THR A 87 -12.70 4.33 1.13
C THR A 87 -12.22 3.05 0.45
N PRO A 88 -11.97 1.96 1.19
CA PRO A 88 -11.61 0.68 0.59
C PRO A 88 -12.63 0.15 -0.44
N ALA A 89 -13.91 0.47 -0.29
CA ALA A 89 -14.96 0.05 -1.22
C ALA A 89 -14.85 0.74 -2.59
N GLU A 90 -14.22 1.91 -2.64
CA GLU A 90 -14.03 2.72 -3.85
C GLU A 90 -12.64 2.51 -4.49
N ALA A 91 -11.78 1.70 -3.85
CA ALA A 91 -10.38 1.54 -4.22
C ALA A 91 -10.14 0.47 -5.30
N GLY A 92 -11.10 0.19 -6.16
CA GLY A 92 -10.96 -0.72 -7.30
C GLY A 92 -10.43 -2.11 -6.89
N VAL A 93 -9.32 -2.55 -7.49
CA VAL A 93 -8.72 -3.87 -7.21
C VAL A 93 -8.07 -3.95 -5.83
N SER A 94 -7.83 -2.84 -5.14
CA SER A 94 -7.03 -2.76 -3.92
C SER A 94 -7.53 -3.63 -2.76
N THR A 95 -8.84 -3.85 -2.65
CA THR A 95 -9.40 -4.78 -1.67
C THR A 95 -9.29 -6.23 -2.15
N ALA A 96 -9.48 -6.46 -3.44
CA ALA A 96 -9.48 -7.81 -4.03
C ALA A 96 -8.08 -8.45 -4.06
N VAL A 97 -6.99 -7.67 -4.10
CA VAL A 97 -5.61 -8.22 -4.12
C VAL A 97 -5.29 -9.08 -2.89
N PHE A 98 -5.98 -8.87 -1.76
CA PHE A 98 -5.83 -9.68 -0.55
C PHE A 98 -6.48 -11.07 -0.65
N ALA A 99 -7.05 -11.43 -1.80
CA ALA A 99 -7.40 -12.81 -2.14
C ALA A 99 -6.22 -13.63 -2.69
N LEU A 100 -5.11 -12.96 -3.06
CA LEU A 100 -3.90 -13.64 -3.56
C LEU A 100 -3.19 -14.38 -2.43
N ASP A 101 -2.47 -15.45 -2.79
CA ASP A 101 -1.60 -16.20 -1.87
C ASP A 101 -0.13 -15.73 -2.03
N ARG A 102 0.08 -14.43 -2.15
CA ARG A 102 1.37 -13.77 -2.33
C ARG A 102 1.55 -12.68 -1.29
N PRO A 103 2.78 -12.28 -0.97
CA PRO A 103 3.03 -11.13 -0.11
C PRO A 103 2.32 -9.87 -0.60
N VAL A 104 1.54 -9.25 0.30
CA VAL A 104 0.86 -7.98 0.02
C VAL A 104 1.12 -7.01 1.16
N PHE A 105 1.58 -5.81 0.84
CA PHE A 105 1.80 -4.73 1.79
C PHE A 105 0.84 -3.57 1.52
N GLY A 106 -0.12 -3.36 2.40
CA GLY A 106 -1.08 -2.26 2.34
C GLY A 106 -0.61 -1.04 3.14
N VAL A 107 -0.60 0.14 2.50
CA VAL A 107 -0.23 1.41 3.13
C VAL A 107 -1.45 2.32 3.18
N CYS A 108 -1.79 2.84 4.35
CA CYS A 108 -2.90 3.75 4.64
C CYS A 108 -4.24 3.20 4.11
N LEU A 109 -4.73 3.65 2.95
CA LEU A 109 -5.90 3.06 2.29
C LEU A 109 -5.71 1.56 2.03
N GLY A 110 -4.50 1.12 1.64
CA GLY A 110 -4.17 -0.29 1.44
C GLY A 110 -4.26 -1.12 2.72
N HIS A 111 -3.88 -0.57 3.87
CA HIS A 111 -4.07 -1.19 5.18
C HIS A 111 -5.57 -1.34 5.51
N GLN A 112 -6.36 -0.28 5.26
CA GLN A 112 -7.80 -0.33 5.45
C GLN A 112 -8.46 -1.34 4.50
N ALA A 113 -7.95 -1.48 3.26
CA ALA A 113 -8.40 -2.46 2.29
C ALA A 113 -8.10 -3.90 2.75
N LEU A 114 -6.93 -4.17 3.34
CA LEU A 114 -6.63 -5.46 3.99
C LEU A 114 -7.67 -5.77 5.06
N CYS A 115 -7.89 -4.85 5.98
CA CYS A 115 -8.82 -5.04 7.09
C CYS A 115 -10.26 -5.22 6.59
N ALA A 116 -10.72 -4.40 5.65
CA ALA A 116 -12.05 -4.49 5.05
C ALA A 116 -12.25 -5.82 4.28
N SER A 117 -11.21 -6.33 3.61
CA SER A 117 -11.27 -7.64 2.91
C SER A 117 -11.54 -8.81 3.85
N ARG A 118 -11.31 -8.63 5.15
CA ARG A 118 -11.55 -9.61 6.22
C ARG A 118 -12.76 -9.26 7.09
N GLY A 119 -13.56 -8.28 6.66
CA GLY A 119 -14.79 -7.89 7.36
C GLY A 119 -14.60 -6.91 8.51
N SER A 120 -13.40 -6.37 8.72
CA SER A 120 -13.21 -5.29 9.70
C SER A 120 -13.95 -4.04 9.30
N ARG A 121 -14.48 -3.32 10.30
CA ARG A 121 -15.07 -2.02 10.08
C ARG A 121 -14.00 -0.94 9.98
N VAL A 122 -14.07 -0.14 8.93
CA VAL A 122 -13.29 1.08 8.75
C VAL A 122 -14.23 2.27 8.98
N GLY A 123 -13.92 3.07 9.99
CA GLY A 123 -14.74 4.21 10.42
C GLY A 123 -13.92 5.49 10.54
N HIS A 124 -14.56 6.55 11.04
CA HIS A 124 -13.83 7.78 11.30
C HIS A 124 -12.81 7.59 12.42
N ALA A 125 -11.59 8.08 12.18
CA ALA A 125 -10.55 8.09 13.20
C ALA A 125 -10.99 8.96 14.40
N PRO A 126 -10.55 8.63 15.63
CA PRO A 126 -10.85 9.45 16.80
C PRO A 126 -10.39 10.90 16.66
N GLU A 127 -9.35 11.12 15.86
CA GLU A 127 -8.80 12.43 15.48
C GLU A 127 -8.44 12.41 13.99
N VAL A 128 -8.84 13.46 13.26
CA VAL A 128 -8.37 13.69 11.89
C VAL A 128 -6.94 14.20 11.94
N VAL A 129 -6.01 13.44 11.37
CA VAL A 129 -4.59 13.78 11.37
C VAL A 129 -4.13 14.02 9.95
N HIS A 130 -3.49 15.17 9.70
CA HIS A 130 -2.94 15.49 8.40
C HIS A 130 -1.52 16.08 8.54
N GLY A 131 -0.51 15.27 8.18
CA GLY A 131 0.89 15.70 8.22
C GLY A 131 1.45 15.90 9.63
N LYS A 132 0.99 15.11 10.60
CA LYS A 132 1.54 15.14 11.97
C LYS A 132 2.30 13.86 12.29
N PRO A 133 3.40 13.92 13.01
CA PRO A 133 4.06 12.74 13.53
C PRO A 133 3.33 12.21 14.75
N SER A 134 3.25 10.88 14.87
CA SER A 134 2.88 10.17 16.09
C SER A 134 3.95 9.15 16.47
N THR A 135 4.01 8.80 17.75
CA THR A 135 4.82 7.67 18.20
C THR A 135 3.96 6.42 18.20
N ILE A 136 4.50 5.32 17.71
CA ILE A 136 3.88 4.00 17.74
C ILE A 136 4.75 3.00 18.51
N THR A 137 4.11 1.96 19.05
CA THR A 137 4.74 0.72 19.50
C THR A 137 4.35 -0.41 18.56
N HIS A 138 5.18 -1.45 18.43
CA HIS A 138 4.97 -2.56 17.51
C HIS A 138 5.52 -3.87 18.03
N ASP A 139 5.19 -4.98 17.36
CA ASP A 139 5.58 -6.35 17.76
C ASP A 139 6.98 -6.78 17.31
N SER A 140 7.70 -5.95 16.58
CA SER A 140 9.04 -6.21 16.04
C SER A 140 9.10 -7.34 15.00
N GLU A 141 7.96 -7.69 14.38
CA GLU A 141 7.87 -8.71 13.33
C GLU A 141 7.52 -8.12 11.96
N GLY A 142 7.72 -8.89 10.89
CA GLY A 142 7.40 -8.51 9.51
C GLY A 142 8.07 -7.19 9.12
N VAL A 143 7.29 -6.19 8.67
CA VAL A 143 7.83 -4.89 8.27
C VAL A 143 8.53 -4.14 9.40
N PHE A 144 8.32 -4.52 10.65
CA PHE A 144 8.95 -3.92 11.83
C PHE A 144 10.22 -4.64 12.29
N ALA A 145 10.64 -5.72 11.63
CA ALA A 145 11.81 -6.51 12.03
C ALA A 145 13.08 -5.63 12.08
N GLY A 146 13.80 -5.73 13.22
CA GLY A 146 15.06 -5.01 13.45
C GLY A 146 14.91 -3.48 13.63
N LEU A 147 13.69 -2.99 13.85
CA LEU A 147 13.42 -1.60 14.16
C LEU A 147 13.36 -1.37 15.68
N PRO A 148 13.62 -0.14 16.17
CA PRO A 148 13.44 0.20 17.58
C PRO A 148 11.99 0.02 18.04
N ASP A 149 11.75 -0.40 19.29
CA ASP A 149 10.42 -0.68 19.86
C ASP A 149 9.41 0.47 19.74
N ARG A 150 9.90 1.69 19.68
CA ARG A 150 9.10 2.90 19.49
C ARG A 150 9.55 3.64 18.26
N LEU A 151 8.61 3.94 17.38
CA LEU A 151 8.87 4.61 16.11
C LEU A 151 8.07 5.90 15.99
N ARG A 152 8.70 6.90 15.39
CA ARG A 152 8.02 8.10 14.91
C ARG A 152 7.56 7.86 13.49
N VAL A 153 6.26 8.10 13.22
CA VAL A 153 5.62 7.87 11.92
C VAL A 153 4.75 9.05 11.50
N GLY A 154 4.66 9.30 10.21
CA GLY A 154 3.81 10.34 9.64
C GLY A 154 2.38 9.84 9.40
N ARG A 155 1.38 10.57 9.91
CA ARG A 155 -0.04 10.26 9.75
C ARG A 155 -0.74 11.28 8.85
N TYR A 156 -1.63 10.78 7.97
CA TYR A 156 -2.39 11.58 7.01
C TYR A 156 -3.80 10.99 6.79
N HIS A 157 -4.47 10.51 7.82
CA HIS A 157 -5.73 9.79 7.68
C HIS A 157 -6.86 10.38 8.53
N SER A 158 -8.07 10.34 7.99
CA SER A 158 -9.33 10.64 8.65
C SER A 158 -10.15 9.40 8.98
N LEU A 159 -9.78 8.26 8.39
CA LEU A 159 -10.38 6.96 8.67
C LEU A 159 -9.36 6.06 9.39
N SER A 160 -9.87 5.15 10.21
CA SER A 160 -9.08 4.12 10.88
C SER A 160 -9.88 2.83 11.02
N VAL A 161 -9.17 1.73 11.26
CA VAL A 161 -9.79 0.46 11.58
C VAL A 161 -10.23 0.47 13.04
N GLU A 162 -11.47 0.05 13.29
CA GLU A 162 -11.98 -0.14 14.65
C GLU A 162 -11.34 -1.39 15.26
N ARG A 163 -10.63 -1.23 16.38
CA ARG A 163 -9.88 -2.32 17.03
C ARG A 163 -10.75 -3.50 17.42
N GLU A 164 -11.94 -3.20 17.96
CA GLU A 164 -12.93 -4.18 18.40
C GLU A 164 -13.55 -4.95 17.22
N ALA A 165 -13.36 -4.46 16.01
CA ALA A 165 -13.85 -5.09 14.78
C ALA A 165 -12.76 -5.86 14.03
N LEU A 166 -11.55 -6.03 14.60
CA LEU A 166 -10.52 -6.88 14.01
C LEU A 166 -10.93 -8.36 14.14
N PRO A 167 -11.04 -9.10 13.03
CA PRO A 167 -11.36 -10.52 13.06
C PRO A 167 -10.14 -11.33 13.54
N ASP A 168 -10.38 -12.56 14.00
CA ASP A 168 -9.34 -13.47 14.51
C ASP A 168 -8.23 -13.78 13.49
N GLU A 169 -8.50 -13.63 12.20
CA GLU A 169 -7.52 -13.80 11.12
C GLU A 169 -6.44 -12.72 11.08
N LEU A 170 -6.71 -11.55 11.66
CA LEU A 170 -5.79 -10.42 11.72
C LEU A 170 -5.20 -10.25 13.11
N VAL A 171 -3.92 -9.90 13.15
CA VAL A 171 -3.19 -9.55 14.37
C VAL A 171 -2.85 -8.08 14.31
N GLU A 172 -3.17 -7.33 15.36
CA GLU A 172 -2.62 -5.98 15.55
C GLU A 172 -1.12 -6.09 15.80
N THR A 173 -0.34 -5.42 14.95
CA THR A 173 1.13 -5.43 15.02
C THR A 173 1.72 -4.10 15.47
N ALA A 174 0.95 -3.02 15.37
CA ALA A 174 1.37 -1.70 15.84
C ALA A 174 0.17 -0.84 16.25
N ARG A 175 0.41 0.07 17.20
CA ARG A 175 -0.59 1.05 17.67
C ARG A 175 0.07 2.36 18.06
N THR A 176 -0.74 3.43 18.11
CA THR A 176 -0.26 4.70 18.66
C THR A 176 0.01 4.57 20.17
N ASP A 177 1.05 5.29 20.62
CA ASP A 177 1.37 5.44 22.03
C ASP A 177 0.70 6.72 22.58
N GLU A 178 -0.62 6.74 22.51
CA GLU A 178 -1.49 7.86 22.87
C GLU A 178 -2.61 7.33 23.78
N GLU A 179 -3.29 8.23 24.53
CA GLU A 179 -4.38 7.84 25.43
C GLU A 179 -5.51 7.10 24.70
N ARG A 180 -5.80 7.51 23.46
CA ARG A 180 -6.69 6.78 22.55
C ARG A 180 -5.85 6.02 21.53
N GLU A 181 -5.61 4.76 21.82
CA GLU A 181 -4.85 3.90 20.94
C GLU A 181 -5.57 3.68 19.61
N VAL A 182 -4.85 3.92 18.52
CA VAL A 182 -5.31 3.65 17.14
C VAL A 182 -4.50 2.50 16.57
N VAL A 183 -5.15 1.56 15.89
CA VAL A 183 -4.49 0.47 15.16
C VAL A 183 -3.63 1.07 14.05
N MET A 184 -2.33 0.86 14.11
CA MET A 184 -1.35 1.42 13.20
C MET A 184 -0.64 0.37 12.33
N GLY A 185 -0.82 -0.90 12.65
CA GLY A 185 -0.33 -2.01 11.86
C GLY A 185 -1.15 -3.27 12.10
N VAL A 186 -1.28 -4.07 11.06
CA VAL A 186 -1.87 -5.41 11.11
C VAL A 186 -1.10 -6.39 10.24
N ARG A 187 -1.19 -7.67 10.57
CA ARG A 187 -0.80 -8.78 9.69
C ARG A 187 -1.85 -9.87 9.68
N HIS A 188 -1.93 -10.60 8.61
CA HIS A 188 -2.72 -11.83 8.56
C HIS A 188 -1.96 -12.97 9.24
N ARG A 189 -2.67 -13.87 9.96
CA ARG A 189 -2.04 -14.96 10.70
C ARG A 189 -1.38 -16.02 9.82
N GLU A 190 -1.99 -16.31 8.69
CA GLU A 190 -1.61 -17.42 7.81
C GLU A 190 -1.08 -16.96 6.46
N LYS A 191 -1.56 -15.79 5.95
CA LYS A 191 -1.13 -15.26 4.67
C LYS A 191 -0.06 -14.18 4.86
N PRO A 192 0.85 -14.00 3.90
CA PRO A 192 1.91 -13.00 3.97
C PRO A 192 1.37 -11.58 3.68
N HIS A 193 0.26 -11.23 4.35
CA HIS A 193 -0.39 -9.92 4.18
C HIS A 193 -0.09 -9.03 5.37
N LEU A 194 0.44 -7.86 5.09
CA LEU A 194 0.88 -6.85 6.05
C LEU A 194 0.23 -5.52 5.75
N GLY A 195 -0.05 -4.72 6.75
CA GLY A 195 -0.62 -3.40 6.54
C GLY A 195 -0.18 -2.40 7.60
N VAL A 196 0.08 -1.15 7.20
CA VAL A 196 0.36 -0.03 8.09
C VAL A 196 -0.55 1.16 7.79
N GLN A 197 -1.11 1.78 8.82
CA GLN A 197 -2.04 2.92 8.67
C GLN A 197 -1.29 4.24 8.40
N PHE A 198 -0.02 4.32 8.74
CA PHE A 198 0.83 5.48 8.51
C PHE A 198 1.54 5.40 7.15
N HIS A 199 2.30 6.45 6.81
CA HIS A 199 3.00 6.58 5.54
C HIS A 199 4.51 6.31 5.71
N PRO A 200 5.01 5.11 5.36
CA PRO A 200 6.45 4.81 5.40
C PRO A 200 7.25 5.67 4.41
N GLU A 201 6.65 6.12 3.33
CA GLU A 201 7.27 6.98 2.31
C GLU A 201 7.36 8.45 2.72
N SER A 202 6.74 8.82 3.84
CA SER A 202 6.79 10.20 4.34
C SER A 202 8.13 10.53 4.98
N ILE A 203 8.58 11.77 4.78
CA ILE A 203 9.76 12.34 5.49
C ILE A 203 9.57 12.32 7.03
N LEU A 204 8.33 12.24 7.51
CA LEU A 204 8.01 12.13 8.93
C LEU A 204 8.18 10.72 9.49
N THR A 205 8.52 9.74 8.64
CA THR A 205 8.78 8.34 8.99
C THR A 205 10.25 7.98 8.72
N PRO A 206 11.19 8.32 9.60
CA PRO A 206 12.63 8.18 9.33
C PRO A 206 13.08 6.74 9.04
N ARG A 207 12.31 5.72 9.48
CA ARG A 207 12.61 4.30 9.28
C ARG A 207 11.80 3.65 8.15
N GLY A 208 11.06 4.44 7.36
CA GLY A 208 10.15 3.91 6.34
C GLY A 208 10.83 3.10 5.25
N LYS A 209 12.03 3.50 4.79
CA LYS A 209 12.81 2.73 3.82
C LYS A 209 13.17 1.33 4.35
N ARG A 210 13.47 1.19 5.65
CA ARG A 210 13.75 -0.14 6.24
C ARG A 210 12.49 -1.00 6.26
N MET A 211 11.31 -0.43 6.50
CA MET A 211 10.03 -1.15 6.45
C MET A 211 9.75 -1.70 5.04
N VAL A 212 9.98 -0.87 4.02
CA VAL A 212 9.83 -1.31 2.62
C VAL A 212 10.82 -2.41 2.28
N ARG A 213 12.08 -2.30 2.73
CA ARG A 213 13.09 -3.36 2.56
C ARG A 213 12.63 -4.66 3.23
N ASN A 214 12.17 -4.60 4.48
CA ASN A 214 11.67 -5.78 5.19
C ASN A 214 10.51 -6.46 4.43
N PHE A 215 9.62 -5.68 3.79
CA PHE A 215 8.57 -6.24 2.94
C PHE A 215 9.15 -6.95 1.71
N VAL A 216 10.16 -6.38 1.04
CA VAL A 216 10.80 -7.02 -0.12
C VAL A 216 11.52 -8.31 0.32
N GLU A 217 12.14 -8.33 1.49
CA GLU A 217 12.72 -9.54 2.11
C GLU A 217 11.63 -10.63 2.30
N VAL A 218 10.42 -10.27 2.76
CA VAL A 218 9.27 -11.20 2.84
C VAL A 218 8.86 -11.74 1.45
N CYS A 219 8.99 -10.95 0.39
CA CYS A 219 8.69 -11.43 -0.97
C CYS A 219 9.69 -12.51 -1.41
N GLU A 220 10.98 -12.34 -1.11
CA GLU A 220 12.03 -13.31 -1.46
C GLU A 220 11.93 -14.62 -0.65
N GLU A 221 11.48 -14.54 0.60
CA GLU A 221 11.30 -15.72 1.46
C GLU A 221 10.06 -16.56 1.10
N HIS A 222 9.15 -16.00 0.30
CA HIS A 222 7.86 -16.64 -0.03
C HIS A 222 7.88 -17.40 -1.36
N GLU A 223 8.97 -17.43 -2.08
CA GLU A 223 9.13 -18.17 -3.36
C GLU A 223 8.89 -19.69 -3.23
#